data_58da3611797fc30cb129785644f59b50
#
_entry.id   58da3611797fc30cb129785644f59b50
#
_cell.length_a   1.000
_cell.length_b   1.000
_cell.length_c   1.000
_cell.angle_alpha   90.00
_cell.angle_beta   90.00
_cell.angle_gamma   90.00
#
_symmetry.space_group_name_H-M   'P 1'
#
loop_
_entity.id
_entity.type
_entity.pdbx_description
1 polymer ?
#
loop_
_entity_poly.entity_id
_entity_poly.type
_entity_poly.pdbx_seq_one_letter_code
_entity_poly.pdbx_strand_id
1 'polypeptide(L)'
;MKQIIHSFLYGSAVWAACTVSQEVKAGGIPVSTTEDGDAVSPNIVCVVCEDIGPWLHCFGDSVAVTPTIDALAAEGIRYTSIYGTVGVSAPSRAALITGMYPTHINANYMRTQGGQIACPPAVTGYDIVLPEGIKCYTELLRAAGYYCTNNPKTDYQFLPPLTAWDECGRQAHWRNRPKGMPFFAIFNTLASHEQKVWESAKDTLYVSPDDVVLPPYYPEDSIVRRDIAVMYSNIYRVDCFVRQMIDELKAAGEWDNTILIFYSDNGGPLPRQKREITEVGTHIPLIIRYPDGRLAGSIDDGLRSIIDIPPTILSLAGIKPPAYMDGKAFAGKYASPSRHYVFAARDRMDKCYDQQGGRARLPLSLYL
;
A
#
# COMPACT_ATOMS: atom_id res chain seq x y z
N MET A 1 -59.41 56.76 -3.40
CA MET A 1 -59.03 55.40 -3.69
C MET A 1 -57.63 55.39 -4.25
N LYS A 2 -56.63 55.20 -3.41
CA LYS A 2 -55.21 55.15 -3.82
C LYS A 2 -54.67 53.78 -3.45
N GLN A 3 -54.23 53.03 -4.44
CA GLN A 3 -53.44 51.79 -4.27
C GLN A 3 -52.03 52.12 -3.85
N ILE A 4 -51.54 51.47 -2.81
CA ILE A 4 -50.15 51.49 -2.37
C ILE A 4 -49.52 50.16 -2.78
N ILE A 5 -48.57 50.21 -3.71
CA ILE A 5 -47.78 49.07 -4.13
C ILE A 5 -46.53 49.03 -3.22
N HIS A 6 -46.33 47.96 -2.48
CA HIS A 6 -45.10 47.68 -1.74
C HIS A 6 -44.19 46.85 -2.60
N SER A 7 -43.06 47.43 -2.99
CA SER A 7 -41.95 46.74 -3.67
C SER A 7 -41.08 46.04 -2.61
N PHE A 8 -40.99 44.73 -2.70
CA PHE A 8 -39.98 43.96 -1.95
C PHE A 8 -38.72 43.85 -2.81
N LEU A 9 -37.63 44.43 -2.33
CA LEU A 9 -36.27 44.27 -2.84
C LEU A 9 -35.69 42.97 -2.28
N TYR A 10 -35.51 41.95 -3.12
CA TYR A 10 -34.71 40.78 -2.82
C TYR A 10 -33.23 41.12 -3.08
N GLY A 11 -32.46 41.21 -2.00
CA GLY A 11 -31.01 41.29 -2.07
C GLY A 11 -30.41 39.92 -2.37
N SER A 12 -29.91 39.75 -3.57
CA SER A 12 -29.14 38.57 -3.95
C SER A 12 -27.72 38.68 -3.37
N ALA A 13 -27.46 37.89 -2.30
CA ALA A 13 -26.10 37.70 -1.81
C ALA A 13 -25.38 36.75 -2.76
N VAL A 14 -24.48 37.29 -3.57
CA VAL A 14 -23.54 36.48 -4.39
C VAL A 14 -22.45 35.99 -3.47
N TRP A 15 -22.48 34.69 -3.16
CA TRP A 15 -21.36 33.98 -2.54
C TRP A 15 -20.30 33.72 -3.60
N ALA A 16 -19.23 34.52 -3.58
CA ALA A 16 -18.02 34.22 -4.34
C ALA A 16 -17.31 33.04 -3.63
N ALA A 17 -17.47 31.84 -4.14
CA ALA A 17 -16.64 30.71 -3.77
C ALA A 17 -15.24 30.95 -4.38
N CYS A 18 -14.31 31.41 -3.56
CA CYS A 18 -12.89 31.40 -3.90
C CYS A 18 -12.40 29.95 -3.88
N THR A 19 -12.45 29.27 -5.01
CA THR A 19 -11.68 28.04 -5.23
C THR A 19 -10.23 28.44 -5.43
N VAL A 20 -9.43 28.37 -4.37
CA VAL A 20 -7.98 28.41 -4.47
C VAL A 20 -7.55 27.01 -4.89
N SER A 21 -7.49 26.75 -6.19
CA SER A 21 -6.73 25.65 -6.74
C SER A 21 -5.25 26.01 -6.62
N GLN A 22 -4.59 25.53 -5.57
CA GLN A 22 -3.14 25.52 -5.54
C GLN A 22 -2.66 24.48 -6.55
N GLU A 23 -2.20 24.92 -7.71
CA GLU A 23 -1.34 24.12 -8.57
C GLU A 23 -0.08 23.78 -7.78
N VAL A 24 0.04 22.53 -7.33
CA VAL A 24 1.29 21.99 -6.78
C VAL A 24 2.28 21.91 -7.94
N LYS A 25 3.12 22.91 -8.10
CA LYS A 25 4.28 22.82 -9.00
C LYS A 25 5.15 21.67 -8.53
N ALA A 26 5.41 20.73 -9.43
CA ALA A 26 6.35 19.65 -9.23
C ALA A 26 7.74 20.23 -8.91
N GLY A 27 8.00 20.46 -7.63
CA GLY A 27 9.31 20.89 -7.16
C GLY A 27 10.27 19.72 -7.25
N GLY A 28 11.38 19.89 -7.92
CA GLY A 28 12.47 18.93 -7.92
C GLY A 28 12.91 18.63 -6.49
N ILE A 29 13.34 17.38 -6.22
CA ILE A 29 13.82 16.95 -4.91
C ILE A 29 15.00 17.84 -4.54
N PRO A 30 14.99 18.59 -3.42
CA PRO A 30 16.21 19.19 -2.91
C PRO A 30 17.13 18.05 -2.52
N VAL A 31 18.26 18.00 -3.14
CA VAL A 31 19.29 17.00 -2.87
C VAL A 31 20.17 17.62 -1.80
N SER A 32 20.31 16.96 -0.65
CA SER A 32 21.36 17.34 0.29
C SER A 32 22.70 17.15 -0.43
N THR A 33 23.57 18.15 -0.36
CA THR A 33 24.91 18.05 -0.94
C THR A 33 25.90 17.60 0.13
N THR A 34 26.85 16.74 -0.25
CA THR A 34 28.05 16.48 0.55
C THR A 34 28.92 17.74 0.58
N GLU A 35 29.93 17.79 1.49
CA GLU A 35 30.92 18.87 1.52
C GLU A 35 31.62 19.07 0.15
N ASP A 36 31.64 18.04 -0.70
CA ASP A 36 32.18 18.09 -2.06
C ASP A 36 31.16 18.50 -3.14
N GLY A 37 29.94 18.90 -2.76
CA GLY A 37 28.90 19.40 -3.67
C GLY A 37 28.14 18.31 -4.46
N ASP A 38 28.38 17.04 -4.22
CA ASP A 38 27.66 15.94 -4.83
C ASP A 38 26.28 15.74 -4.18
N ALA A 39 25.30 15.55 -5.02
CA ALA A 39 23.91 15.34 -4.61
C ALA A 39 23.75 13.96 -3.94
N VAL A 40 23.44 13.95 -2.63
CA VAL A 40 23.20 12.69 -1.91
C VAL A 40 21.84 12.12 -2.30
N SER A 41 21.85 10.92 -2.88
CA SER A 41 20.61 10.18 -3.16
C SER A 41 19.89 9.82 -1.84
N PRO A 42 18.58 10.09 -1.70
CA PRO A 42 17.85 9.76 -0.48
C PRO A 42 17.75 8.25 -0.30
N ASN A 43 17.82 7.77 0.92
CA ASN A 43 17.37 6.43 1.24
C ASN A 43 15.87 6.33 1.07
N ILE A 44 15.35 5.14 0.71
CA ILE A 44 13.93 4.91 0.55
C ILE A 44 13.55 3.66 1.34
N VAL A 45 12.59 3.79 2.25
CA VAL A 45 12.06 2.69 3.04
C VAL A 45 10.56 2.54 2.76
N CYS A 46 10.17 1.34 2.38
CA CYS A 46 8.77 0.94 2.30
C CYS A 46 8.39 0.09 3.50
N VAL A 47 7.38 0.49 4.26
CA VAL A 47 6.72 -0.34 5.27
C VAL A 47 5.42 -0.82 4.67
N VAL A 48 5.34 -2.12 4.38
CA VAL A 48 4.22 -2.75 3.69
C VAL A 48 3.45 -3.62 4.66
N CYS A 49 2.18 -3.32 4.84
CA CYS A 49 1.26 -4.17 5.59
C CYS A 49 0.40 -5.02 4.66
N GLU A 50 -0.23 -6.04 5.24
CA GLU A 50 -1.15 -6.94 4.56
C GLU A 50 -2.58 -6.52 4.84
N ASP A 51 -3.45 -6.62 3.85
CA ASP A 51 -4.91 -6.62 4.03
C ASP A 51 -5.46 -5.43 4.83
N ILE A 52 -4.99 -4.23 4.60
CA ILE A 52 -5.53 -3.03 5.26
C ILE A 52 -6.13 -2.08 4.22
N GLY A 53 -7.42 -1.76 4.39
CA GLY A 53 -8.05 -0.59 3.76
C GLY A 53 -7.72 0.70 4.53
N PRO A 54 -8.34 1.84 4.20
CA PRO A 54 -8.08 3.12 4.87
C PRO A 54 -8.68 3.22 6.29
N TRP A 55 -8.74 2.11 7.05
CA TRP A 55 -9.21 2.06 8.44
C TRP A 55 -8.10 2.46 9.41
N LEU A 56 -7.63 3.69 9.25
CA LEU A 56 -6.63 4.33 10.08
C LEU A 56 -7.19 5.67 10.57
N HIS A 57 -6.85 6.08 11.78
CA HIS A 57 -7.41 7.29 12.36
C HIS A 57 -7.11 8.52 11.50
N CYS A 58 -5.91 8.65 10.96
CA CYS A 58 -5.55 9.74 10.05
C CYS A 58 -6.31 9.72 8.70
N PHE A 59 -6.98 8.63 8.33
CA PHE A 59 -7.88 8.53 7.17
C PHE A 59 -9.36 8.73 7.54
N GLY A 60 -9.64 9.11 8.80
CA GLY A 60 -10.98 9.45 9.27
C GLY A 60 -11.72 8.32 9.99
N ASP A 61 -11.07 7.18 10.24
CA ASP A 61 -11.64 6.10 11.03
C ASP A 61 -11.58 6.43 12.53
N SER A 62 -12.73 6.50 13.20
CA SER A 62 -12.83 6.88 14.61
C SER A 62 -12.54 5.74 15.60
N VAL A 63 -12.45 4.49 15.11
CA VAL A 63 -12.23 3.28 15.92
C VAL A 63 -10.76 2.88 15.94
N ALA A 64 -10.05 3.15 14.86
CA ALA A 64 -8.65 2.76 14.71
C ALA A 64 -7.74 3.49 15.72
N VAL A 65 -6.84 2.74 16.35
CA VAL A 65 -5.82 3.27 17.26
C VAL A 65 -4.46 3.20 16.57
N THR A 66 -4.04 4.30 15.92
CA THR A 66 -2.86 4.33 15.06
C THR A 66 -1.97 5.55 15.28
N PRO A 67 -1.53 5.81 16.54
CA PRO A 67 -0.85 7.07 16.89
C PRO A 67 0.46 7.29 16.14
N THR A 68 1.20 6.23 15.81
CA THR A 68 2.46 6.35 15.05
C THR A 68 2.21 6.66 13.58
N ILE A 69 1.23 5.98 12.96
CA ILE A 69 0.84 6.23 11.57
C ILE A 69 0.22 7.62 11.44
N ASP A 70 -0.54 8.08 12.44
CA ASP A 70 -1.09 9.43 12.50
C ASP A 70 0.01 10.50 12.55
N ALA A 71 1.03 10.28 13.38
CA ALA A 71 2.20 11.16 13.43
C ALA A 71 2.97 11.17 12.10
N LEU A 72 3.15 9.99 11.48
CA LEU A 72 3.76 9.87 10.16
C LEU A 72 2.95 10.64 9.09
N ALA A 73 1.62 10.58 9.13
CA ALA A 73 0.74 11.31 8.24
C ALA A 73 0.84 12.83 8.45
N ALA A 74 1.04 13.28 9.69
CA ALA A 74 1.26 14.69 10.00
C ALA A 74 2.62 15.21 9.49
N GLU A 75 3.64 14.35 9.40
CA GLU A 75 4.95 14.65 8.82
C GLU A 75 5.03 14.42 7.30
N GLY A 76 4.01 13.82 6.68
CA GLY A 76 4.00 13.39 5.28
C GLY A 76 2.77 13.82 4.52
N ILE A 77 2.61 13.24 3.35
CA ILE A 77 1.44 13.38 2.47
C ILE A 77 0.58 12.12 2.61
N ARG A 78 -0.72 12.29 2.82
CA ARG A 78 -1.72 11.24 2.72
C ARG A 78 -2.29 11.19 1.31
N TYR A 79 -2.22 10.04 0.66
CA TYR A 79 -2.87 9.79 -0.62
C TYR A 79 -4.17 9.03 -0.35
N THR A 80 -5.31 9.67 -0.59
CA THR A 80 -6.62 9.15 -0.17
C THR A 80 -7.36 8.36 -1.25
N SER A 81 -6.83 8.28 -2.45
CA SER A 81 -7.48 7.61 -3.59
C SER A 81 -6.52 6.65 -4.32
N ILE A 82 -5.97 5.68 -3.58
CA ILE A 82 -5.10 4.63 -4.11
C ILE A 82 -5.83 3.30 -4.15
N TYR A 83 -5.79 2.63 -5.29
CA TYR A 83 -6.50 1.36 -5.50
C TYR A 83 -5.57 0.25 -5.98
N GLY A 84 -5.74 -0.94 -5.39
CA GLY A 84 -5.12 -2.17 -5.86
C GLY A 84 -5.69 -2.61 -7.21
N THR A 85 -4.89 -3.34 -7.97
CA THR A 85 -5.33 -3.98 -9.23
C THR A 85 -6.10 -5.27 -8.99
N VAL A 86 -6.07 -5.76 -7.76
CA VAL A 86 -6.67 -7.03 -7.33
C VAL A 86 -6.77 -7.06 -5.81
N GLY A 87 -7.76 -7.75 -5.25
CA GLY A 87 -8.01 -7.82 -3.81
C GLY A 87 -7.23 -8.90 -3.06
N VAL A 88 -6.03 -9.33 -3.54
CA VAL A 88 -5.20 -10.34 -2.88
C VAL A 88 -3.70 -10.12 -3.10
N SER A 89 -2.90 -10.64 -2.15
CA SER A 89 -1.48 -10.34 -2.04
C SER A 89 -0.64 -10.78 -3.24
N ALA A 90 -0.73 -12.05 -3.72
CA ALA A 90 0.26 -12.54 -4.68
C ALA A 90 0.20 -11.81 -6.05
N PRO A 91 -0.95 -11.68 -6.73
CA PRO A 91 -1.03 -10.86 -7.93
C PRO A 91 -0.69 -9.38 -7.69
N SER A 92 -1.11 -8.82 -6.54
CA SER A 92 -0.81 -7.44 -6.20
C SER A 92 0.70 -7.21 -6.00
N ARG A 93 1.40 -8.17 -5.36
CA ARG A 93 2.85 -8.09 -5.17
C ARG A 93 3.64 -8.30 -6.47
N ALA A 94 3.11 -9.13 -7.40
CA ALA A 94 3.65 -9.21 -8.76
C ALA A 94 3.53 -7.87 -9.49
N ALA A 95 2.39 -7.19 -9.35
CA ALA A 95 2.18 -5.85 -9.88
C ALA A 95 3.13 -4.82 -9.22
N LEU A 96 3.27 -4.86 -7.89
CA LEU A 96 4.15 -3.98 -7.13
C LEU A 96 5.63 -4.13 -7.49
N ILE A 97 6.13 -5.33 -7.79
CA ILE A 97 7.55 -5.51 -8.09
C ILE A 97 7.90 -5.17 -9.55
N THR A 98 6.92 -5.16 -10.45
CA THR A 98 7.13 -4.93 -11.89
C THR A 98 6.60 -3.58 -12.39
N GLY A 99 5.64 -2.96 -11.67
CA GLY A 99 4.91 -1.80 -12.17
C GLY A 99 3.93 -2.11 -13.31
N MET A 100 3.54 -3.39 -13.45
CA MET A 100 2.69 -3.90 -14.53
C MET A 100 1.36 -4.41 -13.98
N TYR A 101 0.31 -4.34 -14.79
CA TYR A 101 -0.92 -5.06 -14.46
C TYR A 101 -0.67 -6.57 -14.40
N PRO A 102 -1.20 -7.29 -13.40
CA PRO A 102 -1.02 -8.75 -13.31
C PRO A 102 -1.42 -9.51 -14.57
N THR A 103 -2.43 -9.03 -15.29
CA THR A 103 -2.90 -9.60 -16.56
C THR A 103 -1.88 -9.48 -17.69
N HIS A 104 -1.03 -8.45 -17.71
CA HIS A 104 0.00 -8.26 -18.73
C HIS A 104 1.21 -9.18 -18.54
N ILE A 105 1.41 -9.65 -17.32
CA ILE A 105 2.54 -10.53 -16.95
C ILE A 105 2.08 -11.95 -16.58
N ASN A 106 0.82 -12.32 -16.88
CA ASN A 106 0.20 -13.60 -16.55
C ASN A 106 0.18 -13.95 -15.05
N ALA A 107 0.25 -12.93 -14.18
CA ALA A 107 0.29 -13.07 -12.72
C ALA A 107 -1.08 -12.87 -12.05
N ASN A 108 -2.17 -12.99 -12.79
CA ASN A 108 -3.53 -12.73 -12.35
C ASN A 108 -4.14 -13.83 -11.47
N TYR A 109 -3.55 -15.03 -11.45
CA TYR A 109 -4.02 -16.12 -10.59
C TYR A 109 -3.33 -16.12 -9.23
N MET A 110 -4.05 -16.53 -8.18
CA MET A 110 -3.48 -16.64 -6.85
C MET A 110 -2.64 -17.91 -6.72
N ARG A 111 -1.33 -17.75 -6.49
CA ARG A 111 -0.35 -18.82 -6.22
C ARG A 111 -0.40 -19.99 -7.19
N THR A 112 0.28 -19.83 -8.30
CA THR A 112 0.36 -20.82 -9.38
C THR A 112 1.40 -21.92 -9.11
N GLN A 113 2.31 -21.71 -8.16
CA GLN A 113 3.41 -22.63 -7.85
C GLN A 113 2.90 -23.96 -7.26
N GLY A 114 3.49 -25.06 -7.68
CA GLY A 114 3.16 -26.40 -7.21
C GLY A 114 3.53 -26.63 -5.75
N GLY A 115 2.97 -27.71 -5.17
CA GLY A 115 3.19 -28.07 -3.76
C GLY A 115 2.37 -27.28 -2.76
N GLN A 116 1.54 -26.37 -3.21
CA GLN A 116 0.52 -25.73 -2.38
C GLN A 116 -0.71 -26.63 -2.29
N ILE A 117 -1.32 -26.71 -1.10
CA ILE A 117 -2.52 -27.52 -0.78
C ILE A 117 -3.69 -27.27 -1.77
N ALA A 118 -3.54 -26.36 -2.67
CA ALA A 118 -4.58 -25.80 -3.52
C ALA A 118 -4.58 -26.31 -4.98
N CYS A 119 -3.59 -27.08 -5.43
CA CYS A 119 -3.63 -27.62 -6.79
C CYS A 119 -4.20 -29.03 -6.79
N PRO A 120 -5.21 -29.34 -7.61
CA PRO A 120 -5.63 -30.73 -7.82
C PRO A 120 -4.42 -31.58 -8.22
N PRO A 121 -4.35 -32.88 -7.81
CA PRO A 121 -3.20 -33.75 -8.11
C PRO A 121 -2.82 -33.85 -9.58
N ALA A 122 -3.77 -33.57 -10.48
CA ALA A 122 -3.57 -33.58 -11.93
C ALA A 122 -3.08 -32.23 -12.52
N VAL A 123 -2.99 -31.17 -11.70
CA VAL A 123 -2.54 -29.86 -12.16
C VAL A 123 -1.14 -29.61 -11.65
N THR A 124 -0.18 -29.59 -12.55
CA THR A 124 1.20 -29.20 -12.25
C THR A 124 1.25 -27.72 -11.95
N GLY A 125 1.80 -27.37 -10.79
CA GLY A 125 2.10 -25.97 -10.49
C GLY A 125 3.15 -25.44 -11.46
N TYR A 126 3.13 -24.12 -11.68
CA TYR A 126 4.09 -23.44 -12.54
C TYR A 126 4.52 -22.09 -11.94
N ASP A 127 5.73 -21.69 -12.24
CA ASP A 127 6.21 -20.34 -12.02
C ASP A 127 5.88 -19.48 -13.24
N ILE A 128 5.50 -18.24 -13.00
CA ILE A 128 5.32 -17.29 -14.06
C ILE A 128 6.69 -16.91 -14.63
N VAL A 129 6.79 -16.86 -15.94
CA VAL A 129 7.94 -16.31 -16.65
C VAL A 129 7.59 -14.90 -17.09
N LEU A 130 8.32 -13.93 -16.59
CA LEU A 130 8.12 -12.54 -17.00
C LEU A 130 8.38 -12.39 -18.50
N PRO A 131 7.58 -11.59 -19.23
CA PRO A 131 7.85 -11.26 -20.61
C PRO A 131 9.25 -10.67 -20.78
N GLU A 132 9.86 -10.90 -21.95
CA GLU A 132 11.18 -10.39 -22.26
C GLU A 132 11.27 -8.86 -22.07
N GLY A 133 12.33 -8.40 -21.43
CA GLY A 133 12.57 -6.99 -21.14
C GLY A 133 11.88 -6.44 -19.90
N ILE A 134 10.92 -7.17 -19.30
CA ILE A 134 10.28 -6.77 -18.04
C ILE A 134 11.21 -7.11 -16.87
N LYS A 135 11.48 -6.14 -16.00
CA LYS A 135 12.36 -6.26 -14.84
C LYS A 135 11.62 -5.96 -13.54
N CYS A 136 12.12 -6.50 -12.45
CA CYS A 136 11.81 -5.96 -11.13
C CYS A 136 12.37 -4.53 -11.04
N TYR A 137 11.58 -3.57 -10.56
CA TYR A 137 12.07 -2.18 -10.49
C TYR A 137 13.32 -2.03 -9.62
N THR A 138 13.50 -2.93 -8.66
CA THR A 138 14.69 -2.99 -7.81
C THR A 138 15.99 -3.27 -8.56
N GLU A 139 15.94 -3.99 -9.68
CA GLU A 139 17.09 -4.16 -10.55
C GLU A 139 17.60 -2.81 -11.12
N LEU A 140 16.67 -1.87 -11.37
CA LEU A 140 16.99 -0.52 -11.85
C LEU A 140 17.56 0.34 -10.71
N LEU A 141 17.03 0.20 -9.49
CA LEU A 141 17.60 0.84 -8.30
C LEU A 141 19.03 0.36 -8.05
N ARG A 142 19.28 -0.96 -8.11
CA ARG A 142 20.61 -1.56 -7.97
C ARG A 142 21.56 -1.09 -9.05
N ALA A 143 21.12 -1.03 -10.30
CA ALA A 143 21.91 -0.49 -11.40
C ALA A 143 22.26 1.00 -11.20
N ALA A 144 21.45 1.75 -10.44
CA ALA A 144 21.72 3.14 -10.06
C ALA A 144 22.53 3.27 -8.75
N GLY A 145 23.02 2.17 -8.18
CA GLY A 145 23.88 2.19 -7.00
C GLY A 145 23.17 2.07 -5.66
N TYR A 146 21.88 1.73 -5.62
CA TYR A 146 21.18 1.45 -4.37
C TYR A 146 21.45 0.03 -3.88
N TYR A 147 21.62 -0.12 -2.56
CA TYR A 147 21.58 -1.42 -1.90
C TYR A 147 20.12 -1.78 -1.59
N CYS A 148 19.61 -2.84 -2.21
CA CYS A 148 18.19 -3.19 -2.18
C CYS A 148 17.92 -4.40 -1.30
N THR A 149 17.05 -4.26 -0.29
CA THR A 149 16.69 -5.35 0.65
C THR A 149 15.17 -5.55 0.75
N ASN A 150 14.75 -6.81 0.92
CA ASN A 150 13.35 -7.18 1.14
C ASN A 150 13.22 -8.13 2.33
N ASN A 151 12.47 -7.73 3.37
CA ASN A 151 12.28 -8.49 4.60
C ASN A 151 10.78 -8.69 4.90
N PRO A 152 10.32 -9.94 5.00
CA PRO A 152 10.79 -11.17 4.33
C PRO A 152 9.92 -11.62 3.16
N LYS A 153 8.76 -10.96 2.87
CA LYS A 153 7.74 -11.49 1.97
C LYS A 153 7.95 -11.06 0.52
N THR A 154 7.97 -12.02 -0.41
CA THR A 154 7.99 -11.80 -1.86
C THR A 154 6.60 -12.01 -2.48
N ASP A 155 6.15 -13.23 -2.54
CA ASP A 155 4.84 -13.68 -3.08
C ASP A 155 4.58 -13.18 -4.52
N TYR A 156 5.66 -13.05 -5.35
CA TYR A 156 5.58 -12.45 -6.69
C TYR A 156 5.03 -13.38 -7.77
N GLN A 157 4.74 -14.64 -7.43
CA GLN A 157 4.30 -15.69 -8.35
C GLN A 157 5.32 -16.12 -9.42
N PHE A 158 6.50 -15.57 -9.35
CA PHE A 158 7.69 -16.00 -10.10
C PHE A 158 8.90 -15.99 -9.17
N LEU A 159 9.91 -16.77 -9.54
CA LEU A 159 11.19 -16.73 -8.86
C LEU A 159 11.90 -15.40 -9.20
N PRO A 160 12.11 -14.50 -8.24
CA PRO A 160 12.77 -13.26 -8.53
C PRO A 160 14.19 -13.52 -9.04
N PRO A 161 14.65 -12.80 -10.06
CA PRO A 161 16.03 -12.95 -10.54
C PRO A 161 17.03 -12.57 -9.45
N LEU A 162 18.22 -13.16 -9.46
CA LEU A 162 19.28 -12.85 -8.50
C LEU A 162 19.69 -11.36 -8.49
N THR A 163 19.38 -10.67 -9.57
CA THR A 163 19.63 -9.24 -9.72
C THR A 163 18.59 -8.35 -9.03
N ALA A 164 17.44 -8.91 -8.58
CA ALA A 164 16.37 -8.12 -7.99
C ALA A 164 16.71 -7.54 -6.61
N TRP A 165 17.48 -8.28 -5.80
CA TRP A 165 17.80 -7.92 -4.43
C TRP A 165 19.27 -8.17 -4.09
N ASP A 166 19.86 -7.35 -3.23
CA ASP A 166 21.13 -7.65 -2.58
C ASP A 166 20.90 -8.64 -1.45
N GLU A 167 19.80 -8.46 -0.69
CA GLU A 167 19.35 -9.40 0.34
C GLU A 167 17.83 -9.55 0.28
N CYS A 168 17.36 -10.79 0.36
CA CYS A 168 15.93 -11.11 0.44
C CYS A 168 15.69 -12.22 1.47
N GLY A 169 14.86 -11.94 2.48
CA GLY A 169 14.54 -12.89 3.55
C GLY A 169 14.52 -12.25 4.93
N ARG A 170 14.36 -13.06 5.97
CA ARG A 170 14.17 -12.59 7.35
C ARG A 170 15.37 -11.83 7.93
N GLN A 171 16.56 -12.05 7.40
CA GLN A 171 17.80 -11.40 7.84
C GLN A 171 18.15 -10.18 6.98
N ALA A 172 17.43 -9.97 5.86
CA ALA A 172 17.67 -8.85 4.96
C ALA A 172 17.45 -7.52 5.67
N HIS A 173 18.46 -6.65 5.62
CA HIS A 173 18.41 -5.39 6.32
C HIS A 173 19.33 -4.35 5.68
N TRP A 174 18.88 -3.11 5.59
CA TRP A 174 19.68 -1.99 5.04
C TRP A 174 21.00 -1.74 5.79
N ARG A 175 21.09 -2.14 7.07
CA ARG A 175 22.31 -2.02 7.88
C ARG A 175 23.47 -2.85 7.34
N ASN A 176 23.19 -3.87 6.54
CA ASN A 176 24.21 -4.76 5.97
C ASN A 176 24.90 -4.14 4.74
N ARG A 177 24.44 -2.96 4.28
CA ARG A 177 24.99 -2.27 3.12
C ARG A 177 26.46 -1.82 3.32
N PRO A 178 27.24 -1.69 2.25
CA PRO A 178 28.50 -0.96 2.27
C PRO A 178 28.32 0.47 2.79
N LYS A 179 29.28 0.95 3.57
CA LYS A 179 29.22 2.29 4.18
C LYS A 179 29.08 3.37 3.10
N GLY A 180 28.16 4.30 3.32
CA GLY A 180 27.90 5.44 2.42
C GLY A 180 27.05 5.11 1.20
N MET A 181 26.68 3.86 0.97
CA MET A 181 25.80 3.48 -0.13
C MET A 181 24.34 3.83 0.19
N PRO A 182 23.57 4.50 -0.69
CA PRO A 182 22.14 4.70 -0.50
C PRO A 182 21.42 3.36 -0.50
N PHE A 183 20.32 3.24 0.23
CA PHE A 183 19.57 1.99 0.30
C PHE A 183 18.10 2.16 -0.06
N PHE A 184 17.56 1.09 -0.60
CA PHE A 184 16.14 0.83 -0.73
C PHE A 184 15.77 -0.41 0.10
N ALA A 185 14.85 -0.27 1.03
CA ALA A 185 14.46 -1.38 1.90
C ALA A 185 12.94 -1.54 1.96
N ILE A 186 12.47 -2.78 1.80
CA ILE A 186 11.07 -3.14 2.07
C ILE A 186 11.01 -3.95 3.37
N PHE A 187 10.18 -3.49 4.31
CA PHE A 187 9.82 -4.22 5.51
C PHE A 187 8.35 -4.62 5.44
N ASN A 188 8.08 -5.92 5.45
CA ASN A 188 6.74 -6.45 5.38
C ASN A 188 6.26 -6.89 6.77
N THR A 189 5.05 -6.50 7.16
CA THR A 189 4.40 -7.04 8.35
C THR A 189 3.19 -7.88 7.98
N LEU A 190 3.08 -9.06 8.61
CA LEU A 190 1.95 -9.98 8.48
C LEU A 190 0.93 -9.80 9.60
N ALA A 191 1.08 -8.79 10.46
CA ALA A 191 0.26 -8.61 11.65
C ALA A 191 -1.23 -8.45 11.30
N SER A 192 -1.54 -7.84 10.17
CA SER A 192 -2.91 -7.57 9.68
C SER A 192 -3.42 -8.56 8.63
N HIS A 193 -2.62 -9.58 8.24
CA HIS A 193 -3.05 -10.59 7.27
C HIS A 193 -4.36 -11.26 7.70
N GLU A 194 -5.25 -11.59 6.76
CA GLU A 194 -6.57 -12.21 7.05
C GLU A 194 -6.48 -13.37 8.03
N GLN A 195 -5.45 -14.19 7.94
CA GLN A 195 -5.23 -15.33 8.83
C GLN A 195 -5.10 -14.91 10.30
N LYS A 196 -4.62 -13.70 10.57
CA LYS A 196 -4.47 -13.15 11.91
C LYS A 196 -5.80 -12.84 12.60
N VAL A 197 -6.88 -12.68 11.85
CA VAL A 197 -8.22 -12.54 12.46
C VAL A 197 -8.57 -13.80 13.27
N TRP A 198 -8.18 -14.99 12.80
CA TRP A 198 -8.39 -16.25 13.52
C TRP A 198 -7.30 -16.58 14.52
N GLU A 199 -6.04 -16.42 14.14
CA GLU A 199 -4.91 -16.73 15.01
C GLU A 199 -4.89 -15.84 16.24
N SER A 200 -5.24 -14.57 16.11
CA SER A 200 -5.27 -13.59 17.20
C SER A 200 -6.63 -13.50 17.90
N ALA A 201 -7.59 -14.37 17.58
CA ALA A 201 -8.94 -14.31 18.14
C ALA A 201 -8.98 -14.45 19.68
N LYS A 202 -7.95 -15.03 20.29
CA LYS A 202 -7.82 -15.20 21.76
C LYS A 202 -6.84 -14.20 22.38
N ASP A 203 -6.19 -13.37 21.59
CA ASP A 203 -5.25 -12.37 22.08
C ASP A 203 -5.97 -11.21 22.76
N THR A 204 -5.20 -10.39 23.49
CA THR A 204 -5.69 -9.13 24.03
C THR A 204 -6.16 -8.22 22.90
N LEU A 205 -7.38 -7.72 23.03
CA LEU A 205 -7.95 -6.73 22.14
C LEU A 205 -7.49 -5.32 22.56
N TYR A 206 -7.15 -4.51 21.59
CA TYR A 206 -6.84 -3.08 21.79
C TYR A 206 -8.04 -2.18 21.42
N VAL A 207 -9.06 -2.77 20.80
CA VAL A 207 -10.35 -2.13 20.49
C VAL A 207 -11.46 -3.02 21.06
N SER A 208 -12.43 -2.42 21.78
CA SER A 208 -13.57 -3.15 22.29
C SER A 208 -14.54 -3.55 21.16
N PRO A 209 -15.11 -4.75 21.16
CA PRO A 209 -16.20 -5.10 20.25
C PRO A 209 -17.38 -4.15 20.32
N ASP A 210 -17.63 -3.50 21.48
CA ASP A 210 -18.72 -2.54 21.68
C ASP A 210 -18.46 -1.21 20.96
N ASP A 211 -17.18 -0.85 20.75
CA ASP A 211 -16.77 0.38 20.06
C ASP A 211 -16.75 0.23 18.53
N VAL A 212 -16.91 -1.00 18.01
CA VAL A 212 -16.85 -1.27 16.58
C VAL A 212 -18.07 -0.71 15.86
N VAL A 213 -17.82 0.01 14.77
CA VAL A 213 -18.85 0.43 13.82
C VAL A 213 -18.99 -0.64 12.73
N LEU A 214 -20.15 -1.32 12.69
CA LEU A 214 -20.40 -2.35 11.68
C LEU A 214 -20.71 -1.73 10.32
N PRO A 215 -20.01 -2.12 9.24
CA PRO A 215 -20.49 -1.87 7.90
C PRO A 215 -21.92 -2.42 7.69
N PRO A 216 -22.79 -1.72 6.95
CA PRO A 216 -24.20 -2.09 6.84
C PRO A 216 -24.47 -3.44 6.16
N TYR A 217 -23.47 -4.04 5.53
CA TYR A 217 -23.55 -5.35 4.89
C TYR A 217 -23.17 -6.51 5.82
N TYR A 218 -22.79 -6.24 7.08
CA TYR A 218 -22.57 -7.28 8.09
C TYR A 218 -23.77 -7.38 9.03
N PRO A 219 -24.09 -8.60 9.49
CA PRO A 219 -25.12 -8.78 10.51
C PRO A 219 -24.69 -8.20 11.85
N GLU A 220 -25.65 -7.71 12.62
CA GLU A 220 -25.44 -7.30 14.00
C GLU A 220 -25.33 -8.57 14.88
N ASP A 221 -24.08 -9.03 15.04
CA ASP A 221 -23.75 -10.26 15.76
C ASP A 221 -22.45 -10.08 16.58
N SER A 222 -22.41 -10.65 17.76
CA SER A 222 -21.28 -10.54 18.68
C SER A 222 -19.98 -11.15 18.14
N ILE A 223 -20.07 -12.20 17.32
CA ILE A 223 -18.92 -12.83 16.66
C ILE A 223 -18.36 -11.88 15.62
N VAL A 224 -19.23 -11.28 14.80
CA VAL A 224 -18.82 -10.31 13.78
C VAL A 224 -18.15 -9.09 14.41
N ARG A 225 -18.73 -8.53 15.48
CA ARG A 225 -18.14 -7.42 16.24
C ARG A 225 -16.76 -7.79 16.77
N ARG A 226 -16.64 -9.01 17.32
CA ARG A 226 -15.36 -9.50 17.83
C ARG A 226 -14.31 -9.63 16.71
N ASP A 227 -14.65 -10.20 15.57
CA ASP A 227 -13.73 -10.37 14.44
C ASP A 227 -13.22 -9.03 13.91
N ILE A 228 -14.09 -8.03 13.85
CA ILE A 228 -13.71 -6.66 13.48
C ILE A 228 -12.84 -6.02 14.56
N ALA A 229 -13.12 -6.22 15.84
CA ALA A 229 -12.26 -5.74 16.92
C ALA A 229 -10.85 -6.38 16.89
N VAL A 230 -10.76 -7.66 16.52
CA VAL A 230 -9.48 -8.35 16.26
C VAL A 230 -8.76 -7.71 15.08
N MET A 231 -9.47 -7.41 13.97
CA MET A 231 -8.90 -6.71 12.83
C MET A 231 -8.29 -5.36 13.25
N TYR A 232 -9.03 -4.51 13.97
CA TYR A 232 -8.51 -3.24 14.49
C TYR A 232 -7.33 -3.42 15.46
N SER A 233 -7.37 -4.45 16.30
CA SER A 233 -6.26 -4.79 17.19
C SER A 233 -5.02 -5.21 16.42
N ASN A 234 -5.17 -5.88 15.29
CA ASN A 234 -4.08 -6.22 14.38
C ASN A 234 -3.53 -4.97 13.67
N ILE A 235 -4.38 -4.00 13.32
CA ILE A 235 -3.95 -2.69 12.80
C ILE A 235 -3.10 -1.94 13.83
N TYR A 236 -3.46 -1.96 15.11
CA TYR A 236 -2.60 -1.41 16.18
C TYR A 236 -1.23 -2.09 16.23
N ARG A 237 -1.15 -3.41 16.03
CA ARG A 237 0.15 -4.11 15.95
C ARG A 237 0.98 -3.67 14.75
N VAL A 238 0.33 -3.33 13.62
CA VAL A 238 1.00 -2.69 12.47
C VAL A 238 1.55 -1.32 12.86
N ASP A 239 0.78 -0.50 13.60
CA ASP A 239 1.27 0.79 14.11
C ASP A 239 2.52 0.64 14.97
N CYS A 240 2.54 -0.36 15.86
CA CYS A 240 3.73 -0.70 16.66
C CYS A 240 4.93 -1.11 15.79
N PHE A 241 4.70 -1.84 14.70
CA PHE A 241 5.75 -2.21 13.76
C PHE A 241 6.30 -1.00 13.00
N VAL A 242 5.44 -0.08 12.57
CA VAL A 242 5.86 1.19 11.95
C VAL A 242 6.73 1.99 12.91
N ARG A 243 6.36 2.06 14.19
CA ARG A 243 7.15 2.72 15.24
C ARG A 243 8.55 2.12 15.34
N GLN A 244 8.64 0.80 15.40
CA GLN A 244 9.93 0.11 15.44
C GLN A 244 10.82 0.51 14.27
N MET A 245 10.30 0.54 13.04
CA MET A 245 11.07 0.92 11.85
C MET A 245 11.54 2.38 11.90
N ILE A 246 10.69 3.28 12.37
CA ILE A 246 11.04 4.70 12.54
C ILE A 246 12.13 4.86 13.61
N ASP A 247 11.98 4.20 14.75
CA ASP A 247 12.95 4.27 15.85
C ASP A 247 14.31 3.71 15.44
N GLU A 248 14.33 2.65 14.64
CA GLU A 248 15.54 2.07 14.07
C GLU A 248 16.28 3.03 13.12
N LEU A 249 15.54 3.75 12.26
CA LEU A 249 16.11 4.75 11.37
C LEU A 249 16.65 5.95 12.14
N LYS A 250 15.92 6.43 13.15
CA LYS A 250 16.35 7.52 14.03
C LYS A 250 17.60 7.16 14.83
N ALA A 251 17.62 5.98 15.44
CA ALA A 251 18.76 5.49 16.22
C ALA A 251 20.03 5.31 15.39
N ALA A 252 19.89 5.06 14.08
CA ALA A 252 21.01 4.92 13.16
C ALA A 252 21.44 6.24 12.49
N GLY A 253 20.73 7.34 12.74
CA GLY A 253 20.99 8.64 12.10
C GLY A 253 20.59 8.70 10.62
N GLU A 254 19.74 7.77 10.15
CA GLU A 254 19.31 7.69 8.74
C GLU A 254 17.98 8.41 8.47
N TRP A 255 17.24 8.79 9.52
CA TRP A 255 15.90 9.37 9.41
C TRP A 255 15.86 10.64 8.55
N ASP A 256 16.83 11.52 8.73
CA ASP A 256 16.88 12.84 8.07
C ASP A 256 17.32 12.77 6.59
N ASN A 257 17.70 11.59 6.11
CA ASN A 257 17.96 11.34 4.69
C ASN A 257 17.07 10.23 4.11
N THR A 258 15.99 9.85 4.80
CA THR A 258 15.12 8.73 4.38
C THR A 258 13.73 9.21 3.95
N ILE A 259 13.30 8.83 2.74
CA ILE A 259 11.90 8.87 2.33
C ILE A 259 11.24 7.61 2.88
N LEU A 260 10.20 7.75 3.70
CA LEU A 260 9.44 6.62 4.22
C LEU A 260 8.08 6.55 3.53
N ILE A 261 7.75 5.37 3.00
CA ILE A 261 6.51 5.07 2.29
C ILE A 261 5.77 3.97 3.06
N PHE A 262 4.58 4.26 3.55
CA PHE A 262 3.70 3.30 4.20
C PHE A 262 2.52 2.98 3.30
N TYR A 263 2.23 1.71 3.05
CA TYR A 263 1.06 1.27 2.27
C TYR A 263 0.68 -0.18 2.54
N SER A 264 -0.52 -0.58 2.10
CA SER A 264 -0.99 -1.97 2.11
C SER A 264 -0.89 -2.60 0.72
N ASP A 265 -0.72 -3.92 0.66
CA ASP A 265 -0.66 -4.66 -0.61
C ASP A 265 -2.03 -4.88 -1.26
N ASN A 266 -3.12 -4.86 -0.51
CA ASN A 266 -4.52 -4.89 -0.97
C ASN A 266 -5.44 -4.34 0.12
N GLY A 267 -6.74 -4.24 -0.15
CA GLY A 267 -7.76 -3.84 0.82
C GLY A 267 -7.99 -4.87 1.92
N GLY A 268 -9.07 -4.78 2.65
CA GLY A 268 -9.31 -5.43 3.93
C GLY A 268 -9.31 -6.96 3.99
N PRO A 269 -9.20 -7.52 5.22
CA PRO A 269 -9.04 -8.96 5.43
C PRO A 269 -10.37 -9.71 5.52
N LEU A 270 -11.48 -9.01 5.72
CA LEU A 270 -12.77 -9.61 6.08
C LEU A 270 -13.59 -10.05 4.85
N PRO A 271 -14.68 -10.80 5.04
CA PRO A 271 -15.65 -11.12 3.99
C PRO A 271 -16.10 -9.87 3.21
N ARG A 272 -16.34 -10.01 1.91
CA ARG A 272 -16.68 -8.91 0.98
C ARG A 272 -15.59 -7.85 0.78
N GLN A 273 -14.43 -8.03 1.40
CA GLN A 273 -13.24 -7.21 1.28
C GLN A 273 -12.12 -7.99 0.57
N LYS A 274 -11.57 -8.99 1.23
CA LYS A 274 -10.53 -9.86 0.65
C LYS A 274 -11.05 -10.56 -0.60
N ARG A 275 -10.25 -10.60 -1.65
CA ARG A 275 -10.53 -11.22 -2.97
C ARG A 275 -11.54 -10.46 -3.83
N GLU A 276 -12.15 -9.40 -3.32
CA GLU A 276 -13.13 -8.62 -4.08
C GLU A 276 -12.49 -7.43 -4.78
N ILE A 277 -13.05 -7.04 -5.94
CA ILE A 277 -12.65 -5.84 -6.69
C ILE A 277 -13.55 -4.65 -6.36
N THR A 278 -14.19 -4.69 -5.21
CA THR A 278 -14.98 -3.61 -4.65
C THR A 278 -14.07 -2.53 -4.04
N GLU A 279 -14.66 -1.39 -3.69
CA GLU A 279 -13.99 -0.30 -2.97
C GLU A 279 -13.18 -0.84 -1.78
N VAL A 280 -13.83 -1.57 -0.86
CA VAL A 280 -13.21 -2.07 0.37
C VAL A 280 -12.18 -3.19 0.15
N GLY A 281 -12.21 -3.83 -1.02
CA GLY A 281 -11.24 -4.89 -1.37
C GLY A 281 -9.99 -4.37 -2.07
N THR A 282 -10.07 -3.16 -2.64
CA THR A 282 -8.99 -2.59 -3.45
C THR A 282 -8.46 -1.26 -2.93
N HIS A 283 -9.24 -0.48 -2.19
CA HIS A 283 -8.80 0.79 -1.62
C HIS A 283 -7.78 0.56 -0.51
N ILE A 284 -6.60 1.18 -0.63
CA ILE A 284 -5.49 1.03 0.32
C ILE A 284 -5.04 2.39 0.86
N PRO A 285 -4.52 2.46 2.09
CA PRO A 285 -3.86 3.66 2.58
C PRO A 285 -2.47 3.81 1.93
N LEU A 286 -2.06 5.06 1.68
CA LEU A 286 -0.69 5.39 1.30
C LEU A 286 -0.27 6.69 1.98
N ILE A 287 0.90 6.67 2.61
CA ILE A 287 1.55 7.84 3.19
C ILE A 287 2.99 7.90 2.69
N ILE A 288 3.44 9.09 2.26
CA ILE A 288 4.84 9.34 1.91
C ILE A 288 5.35 10.48 2.79
N ARG A 289 6.37 10.20 3.59
CA ARG A 289 7.09 11.20 4.37
C ARG A 289 8.42 11.50 3.69
N TYR A 290 8.69 12.79 3.48
CA TYR A 290 9.95 13.28 2.94
C TYR A 290 10.89 13.78 4.04
N PRO A 291 12.21 13.58 3.91
CA PRO A 291 13.17 14.00 4.95
C PRO A 291 13.21 15.52 5.15
N ASP A 292 12.94 16.30 4.13
CA ASP A 292 12.90 17.77 4.19
C ASP A 292 11.56 18.34 4.67
N GLY A 293 10.62 17.49 5.07
CA GLY A 293 9.30 17.91 5.57
C GLY A 293 8.39 18.56 4.52
N ARG A 294 8.76 18.49 3.22
CA ARG A 294 7.90 19.06 2.17
C ARG A 294 6.51 18.42 2.22
N LEU A 295 5.50 19.27 2.03
CA LEU A 295 4.10 18.88 1.99
C LEU A 295 3.61 18.13 3.26
N ALA A 296 4.29 18.30 4.40
CA ALA A 296 3.88 17.71 5.67
C ALA A 296 2.42 18.06 6.00
N GLY A 297 1.65 17.04 6.41
CA GLY A 297 0.23 17.17 6.75
C GLY A 297 -0.72 17.41 5.57
N SER A 298 -0.20 17.42 4.33
CA SER A 298 -1.05 17.61 3.14
C SER A 298 -1.79 16.33 2.74
N ILE A 299 -2.81 16.51 1.90
CA ILE A 299 -3.64 15.46 1.34
C ILE A 299 -3.57 15.56 -0.19
N ASP A 300 -3.35 14.42 -0.85
CA ASP A 300 -3.51 14.26 -2.29
C ASP A 300 -4.67 13.27 -2.52
N ASP A 301 -5.76 13.74 -3.11
CA ASP A 301 -6.96 12.96 -3.43
C ASP A 301 -6.98 12.49 -4.90
N GLY A 302 -5.91 12.75 -5.63
CA GLY A 302 -5.77 12.32 -7.02
C GLY A 302 -5.80 10.81 -7.16
N LEU A 303 -6.58 10.33 -8.15
CA LEU A 303 -6.75 8.90 -8.40
C LEU A 303 -5.45 8.23 -8.82
N ARG A 304 -5.07 7.14 -8.15
CA ARG A 304 -3.84 6.36 -8.34
C ARG A 304 -4.14 4.87 -8.34
N SER A 305 -3.26 4.11 -8.95
CA SER A 305 -3.25 2.65 -8.87
C SER A 305 -1.99 2.17 -8.14
N ILE A 306 -2.07 1.03 -7.49
CA ILE A 306 -0.92 0.43 -6.78
C ILE A 306 0.29 0.21 -7.71
N ILE A 307 0.07 -0.01 -9.01
CA ILE A 307 1.14 -0.12 -10.01
C ILE A 307 1.90 1.20 -10.23
N ASP A 308 1.40 2.32 -9.72
CA ASP A 308 2.04 3.63 -9.81
C ASP A 308 3.14 3.80 -8.74
N ILE A 309 3.14 2.95 -7.70
CA ILE A 309 4.14 2.98 -6.62
C ILE A 309 5.56 2.67 -7.16
N PRO A 310 5.81 1.59 -7.92
CA PRO A 310 7.13 1.30 -8.46
C PRO A 310 7.76 2.43 -9.29
N PRO A 311 7.09 2.96 -10.33
CA PRO A 311 7.65 4.08 -11.08
C PRO A 311 7.79 5.36 -10.24
N THR A 312 6.97 5.53 -9.19
CA THR A 312 7.14 6.65 -8.24
C THR A 312 8.41 6.49 -7.41
N ILE A 313 8.71 5.28 -6.92
CA ILE A 313 9.97 4.99 -6.21
C ILE A 313 11.17 5.27 -7.11
N LEU A 314 11.15 4.82 -8.36
CA LEU A 314 12.19 5.14 -9.34
C LEU A 314 12.34 6.65 -9.54
N SER A 315 11.22 7.35 -9.71
CA SER A 315 11.18 8.80 -9.87
C SER A 315 11.74 9.57 -8.66
N LEU A 316 11.44 9.09 -7.44
CA LEU A 316 11.99 9.62 -6.19
C LEU A 316 13.51 9.39 -6.08
N ALA A 317 14.00 8.29 -6.60
CA ALA A 317 15.42 7.99 -6.73
C ALA A 317 16.11 8.74 -7.89
N GLY A 318 15.39 9.59 -8.64
CA GLY A 318 15.91 10.30 -9.80
C GLY A 318 16.04 9.47 -11.08
N ILE A 319 15.57 8.22 -11.05
CA ILE A 319 15.63 7.26 -12.15
C ILE A 319 14.41 7.39 -13.03
N LYS A 320 14.60 7.49 -14.35
CA LYS A 320 13.47 7.53 -15.29
C LYS A 320 12.79 6.17 -15.36
N PRO A 321 11.48 6.08 -15.06
CA PRO A 321 10.73 4.83 -15.19
C PRO A 321 10.76 4.32 -16.64
N PRO A 322 10.95 3.01 -16.86
CA PRO A 322 10.87 2.40 -18.18
C PRO A 322 9.50 2.57 -18.84
N ALA A 323 9.50 2.70 -20.16
CA ALA A 323 8.26 2.89 -20.92
C ALA A 323 7.34 1.65 -20.94
N TYR A 324 7.85 0.48 -20.59
CA TYR A 324 7.04 -0.74 -20.51
C TYR A 324 6.12 -0.78 -19.26
N MET A 325 6.41 0.01 -18.22
CA MET A 325 5.57 0.02 -17.02
C MET A 325 4.18 0.60 -17.34
N ASP A 326 3.14 -0.12 -16.93
CA ASP A 326 1.76 0.38 -16.99
C ASP A 326 1.51 1.47 -15.94
N GLY A 327 2.25 1.40 -14.84
CA GLY A 327 2.28 2.40 -13.78
C GLY A 327 2.86 3.73 -14.24
N LYS A 328 2.42 4.82 -13.59
CA LYS A 328 2.90 6.19 -13.83
C LYS A 328 3.37 6.79 -12.51
N ALA A 329 4.55 7.37 -12.50
CA ALA A 329 5.04 8.08 -11.32
C ALA A 329 4.11 9.25 -10.99
N PHE A 330 3.74 9.41 -9.72
CA PHE A 330 2.92 10.53 -9.24
C PHE A 330 3.70 11.48 -8.31
N ALA A 331 4.95 11.14 -8.00
CA ALA A 331 5.86 11.99 -7.23
C ALA A 331 7.29 11.88 -7.78
N GLY A 332 8.17 12.81 -7.36
CA GLY A 332 9.55 12.85 -7.80
C GLY A 332 9.75 13.52 -9.16
N LYS A 333 10.95 13.35 -9.74
CA LYS A 333 11.41 14.03 -10.95
C LYS A 333 10.54 13.77 -12.20
N TYR A 334 9.93 12.60 -12.27
CA TYR A 334 9.17 12.14 -13.44
C TYR A 334 7.67 12.02 -13.14
N ALA A 335 7.16 12.82 -12.18
CA ALA A 335 5.75 12.83 -11.82
C ALA A 335 4.85 13.17 -13.01
N SER A 336 3.75 12.44 -13.12
CA SER A 336 2.68 12.62 -14.11
C SER A 336 1.39 13.07 -13.40
N PRO A 337 0.43 13.68 -14.10
CA PRO A 337 -0.89 13.97 -13.56
C PRO A 337 -1.60 12.72 -13.05
N SER A 338 -2.59 12.92 -12.16
CA SER A 338 -3.44 11.85 -11.66
C SER A 338 -4.18 11.13 -12.80
N ARG A 339 -4.55 9.88 -12.54
CA ARG A 339 -5.37 9.09 -13.46
C ARG A 339 -6.82 9.59 -13.47
N HIS A 340 -7.54 9.39 -14.56
CA HIS A 340 -8.99 9.58 -14.61
C HIS A 340 -9.75 8.30 -14.29
N TYR A 341 -9.08 7.14 -14.37
CA TYR A 341 -9.64 5.82 -14.07
C TYR A 341 -8.54 4.86 -13.64
N VAL A 342 -8.91 3.86 -12.87
CA VAL A 342 -8.08 2.71 -12.49
C VAL A 342 -8.77 1.42 -12.89
N PHE A 343 -7.98 0.37 -13.08
CA PHE A 343 -8.50 -0.95 -13.42
C PHE A 343 -8.19 -1.93 -12.30
N ALA A 344 -9.18 -2.76 -11.98
CA ALA A 344 -9.00 -3.94 -11.14
C ALA A 344 -9.61 -5.14 -11.86
N ALA A 345 -9.00 -6.31 -11.72
CA ALA A 345 -9.50 -7.54 -12.28
C ALA A 345 -9.44 -8.65 -11.25
N ARG A 346 -10.48 -9.49 -11.23
CA ARG A 346 -10.52 -10.70 -10.41
C ARG A 346 -10.53 -11.91 -11.32
N ASP A 347 -9.63 -12.83 -11.05
CA ASP A 347 -9.59 -14.14 -11.67
C ASP A 347 -9.62 -15.20 -10.56
N ARG A 348 -9.01 -16.36 -10.75
CA ARG A 348 -8.95 -17.40 -9.72
C ARG A 348 -8.14 -16.90 -8.50
N MET A 349 -8.85 -16.57 -7.43
CA MET A 349 -8.28 -16.05 -6.18
C MET A 349 -8.34 -17.05 -5.04
N ASP A 350 -9.19 -18.09 -5.17
CA ASP A 350 -9.41 -19.07 -4.14
C ASP A 350 -8.46 -20.26 -4.31
N LYS A 351 -8.05 -20.85 -3.21
CA LYS A 351 -7.39 -22.14 -3.20
C LYS A 351 -8.38 -23.18 -3.72
N CYS A 352 -7.91 -24.18 -4.46
CA CYS A 352 -8.75 -25.28 -4.94
C CYS A 352 -9.41 -26.02 -3.76
N TYR A 353 -10.61 -26.55 -3.99
CA TYR A 353 -11.25 -27.48 -3.05
C TYR A 353 -10.36 -28.72 -2.89
N ASP A 354 -10.23 -29.23 -1.66
CA ASP A 354 -9.67 -30.56 -1.49
C ASP A 354 -10.64 -31.61 -2.09
N GLN A 355 -10.08 -32.66 -2.68
CA GLN A 355 -10.88 -33.68 -3.35
C GLN A 355 -11.68 -34.57 -2.38
N GLN A 356 -11.51 -34.40 -1.09
CA GLN A 356 -12.15 -35.24 -0.06
C GLN A 356 -13.48 -34.66 0.42
N GLY A 357 -14.01 -33.59 -0.21
CA GLY A 357 -15.22 -32.92 0.26
C GLY A 357 -15.09 -32.38 1.68
N GLY A 358 -13.91 -32.48 2.23
CA GLY A 358 -13.53 -31.77 3.45
C GLY A 358 -13.58 -30.30 3.14
N ARG A 359 -14.45 -29.59 3.83
CA ARG A 359 -14.48 -28.12 3.78
C ARG A 359 -13.06 -27.65 4.05
N ALA A 360 -12.29 -27.30 3.00
CA ALA A 360 -11.22 -26.35 3.21
C ALA A 360 -11.83 -25.32 4.13
N ARG A 361 -11.21 -25.00 5.25
CA ARG A 361 -11.70 -23.97 6.15
C ARG A 361 -11.76 -22.69 5.31
N LEU A 362 -12.89 -22.53 4.67
CA LEU A 362 -13.22 -21.35 3.91
C LEU A 362 -13.22 -20.23 4.94
N PRO A 363 -12.56 -19.11 4.67
CA PRO A 363 -12.76 -17.94 5.48
C PRO A 363 -14.26 -17.67 5.57
N LEU A 364 -14.71 -17.05 6.65
CA LEU A 364 -16.11 -16.69 6.93
C LEU A 364 -16.87 -16.11 5.71
N SER A 365 -16.13 -15.57 4.74
CA SER A 365 -16.59 -15.04 3.46
C SER A 365 -17.48 -15.95 2.61
N LEU A 366 -17.60 -17.23 2.93
CA LEU A 366 -18.44 -18.18 2.16
C LEU A 366 -19.63 -18.73 2.95
N TYR A 367 -19.89 -18.19 4.14
CA TYR A 367 -21.04 -18.54 4.95
C TYR A 367 -22.15 -17.47 4.97
N LEU A 368 -22.06 -16.44 4.15
CA LEU A 368 -23.06 -15.39 4.01
C LEU A 368 -23.77 -15.44 2.66
#